data_cb8206021bd3f0af64986e1bd8f9e5ed
#
_entry.id   cb8206021bd3f0af64986e1bd8f9e5ed
#
_cell.length_a   1.000
_cell.length_b   1.000
_cell.length_c   1.000
_cell.angle_alpha   90.00
_cell.angle_beta   90.00
_cell.angle_gamma   90.00
#
_symmetry.space_group_name_H-M   'P 1'
#
loop_
_entity.id
_entity.type
_entity.pdbx_description
1 polymer ?
#
loop_
_entity_poly.entity_id
_entity_poly.type
_entity_poly.pdbx_seq_one_letter_code
_entity_poly.pdbx_strand_id
1 'polypeptide(L)'
;MLKDIVAAKALGDRRLHLRFEDGVEGVVDLAPYLSFHGVFEPLRDPAYFAQLRVDPELGTVVWPNGADLDPDVLYERITGTPALQEHDVHLAH
;
A
#
# COMPACT_ATOMS: atom_id res chain seq x y z
N MET A 1 15.63 0.22 4.87
CA MET A 1 14.89 -0.79 5.60
C MET A 1 13.41 -0.77 5.24
N LEU A 2 12.87 -1.91 4.87
CA LEU A 2 11.48 -2.01 4.47
C LEU A 2 10.58 -2.12 5.68
N LYS A 3 9.39 -1.57 5.59
CA LYS A 3 8.40 -1.63 6.66
C LYS A 3 7.21 -2.45 6.21
N ASP A 4 6.78 -3.38 7.05
CA ASP A 4 5.61 -4.18 6.75
C ASP A 4 4.33 -3.45 7.11
N ILE A 5 3.31 -3.66 6.28
CA ILE A 5 1.96 -3.22 6.59
C ILE A 5 1.37 -4.23 7.59
N VAL A 6 0.85 -3.73 8.71
CA VAL A 6 0.29 -4.60 9.73
C VAL A 6 -1.22 -4.45 9.86
N ALA A 7 -1.82 -3.40 9.29
CA ALA A 7 -3.26 -3.23 9.29
C ALA A 7 -3.68 -2.45 8.05
N ALA A 8 -4.85 -2.76 7.52
CA ALA A 8 -5.37 -2.08 6.35
C ALA A 8 -6.88 -2.12 6.36
N LYS A 9 -7.49 -1.03 5.91
CA LYS A 9 -8.94 -0.93 5.83
C LYS A 9 -9.32 -0.19 4.56
N ALA A 10 -10.25 -0.77 3.79
CA ALA A 10 -10.77 -0.11 2.60
C ALA A 10 -11.70 1.01 3.00
N LEU A 11 -11.50 2.17 2.38
CA LEU A 11 -12.40 3.31 2.46
C LEU A 11 -13.07 3.46 1.10
N GLY A 12 -13.96 4.39 0.94
CA GLY A 12 -14.58 4.61 -0.37
C GLY A 12 -13.58 5.17 -1.38
N ASP A 13 -13.94 5.09 -2.67
CA ASP A 13 -13.19 5.73 -3.76
C ASP A 13 -11.77 5.23 -3.90
N ARG A 14 -11.54 3.92 -3.70
CA ARG A 14 -10.23 3.27 -3.82
C ARG A 14 -9.20 3.84 -2.88
N ARG A 15 -9.62 4.28 -1.72
CA ARG A 15 -8.70 4.73 -0.69
C ARG A 15 -8.53 3.65 0.36
N LEU A 16 -7.33 3.59 0.94
CA LEU A 16 -7.00 2.67 2.00
C LEU A 16 -6.45 3.41 3.18
N HIS A 17 -6.87 3.03 4.38
CA HIS A 17 -6.17 3.41 5.60
C HIS A 17 -5.20 2.29 5.93
N LEU A 18 -3.94 2.64 6.11
CA LEU A 18 -2.86 1.67 6.35
C LEU A 18 -2.11 2.03 7.61
N ARG A 19 -1.63 0.99 8.30
CA ARG A 19 -0.70 1.17 9.40
C ARG A 19 0.48 0.24 9.19
N PHE A 20 1.67 0.77 9.43
CA PHE A 20 2.92 0.03 9.27
C PHE A 20 3.45 -0.38 10.64
N GLU A 21 4.40 -1.34 10.63
CA GLU A 21 4.93 -1.93 11.86
C GLU A 21 5.62 -0.92 12.76
N ASP A 22 6.09 0.21 12.20
CA ASP A 22 6.75 1.24 12.98
C ASP A 22 5.78 2.28 13.54
N GLY A 23 4.48 2.07 13.35
CA GLY A 23 3.46 2.98 13.86
C GLY A 23 3.03 4.06 12.89
N VAL A 24 3.68 4.19 11.74
CA VAL A 24 3.25 5.14 10.72
C VAL A 24 1.91 4.69 10.17
N GLU A 25 0.96 5.62 10.01
CA GLU A 25 -0.33 5.31 9.43
C GLU A 25 -0.84 6.51 8.64
N GLY A 26 -1.77 6.24 7.74
CA GLY A 26 -2.36 7.28 6.92
C GLY A 26 -3.26 6.70 5.86
N VAL A 27 -3.83 7.59 5.05
CA VAL A 27 -4.74 7.23 3.98
C VAL A 27 -4.04 7.40 2.64
N VAL A 28 -4.18 6.40 1.78
CA VAL A 28 -3.62 6.43 0.44
C VAL A 28 -4.73 6.28 -0.57
N ASP A 29 -4.73 7.14 -1.59
CA ASP A 29 -5.64 7.01 -2.72
C ASP A 29 -4.92 6.22 -3.80
N LEU A 30 -5.42 5.04 -4.12
CA LEU A 30 -4.79 4.16 -5.08
C LEU A 30 -5.10 4.52 -6.53
N ALA A 31 -6.16 5.27 -6.78
CA ALA A 31 -6.60 5.57 -8.14
C ALA A 31 -5.49 6.17 -9.01
N PRO A 32 -4.66 7.10 -8.51
CA PRO A 32 -3.68 7.74 -9.39
C PRO A 32 -2.59 6.83 -9.93
N TYR A 33 -2.29 5.72 -9.24
CA TYR A 33 -1.16 4.92 -9.67
C TYR A 33 -1.46 3.44 -9.88
N LEU A 34 -2.71 3.03 -9.74
CA LEU A 34 -3.11 1.69 -10.16
C LEU A 34 -3.71 1.79 -11.56
N SER A 35 -3.22 0.97 -12.46
CA SER A 35 -3.71 1.01 -13.82
C SER A 35 -5.00 0.22 -14.02
N PHE A 36 -5.41 -0.58 -13.05
CA PHE A 36 -6.61 -1.40 -13.12
C PHE A 36 -6.68 -2.30 -14.37
N HIS A 37 -5.54 -2.84 -14.76
CA HIS A 37 -5.44 -3.82 -15.82
C HIS A 37 -4.93 -5.13 -15.25
N GLY A 38 -5.17 -6.23 -15.95
CA GLY A 38 -4.69 -7.52 -15.51
C GLY A 38 -5.25 -7.88 -14.14
N VAL A 39 -4.36 -8.22 -13.20
CA VAL A 39 -4.80 -8.66 -11.87
C VAL A 39 -5.48 -7.55 -11.08
N PHE A 40 -5.27 -6.28 -11.46
CA PHE A 40 -5.88 -5.16 -10.75
C PHE A 40 -7.24 -4.77 -11.31
N GLU A 41 -7.67 -5.35 -12.41
CA GLU A 41 -8.95 -4.98 -12.99
C GLU A 41 -10.12 -5.20 -12.05
N PRO A 42 -10.22 -6.34 -11.32
CA PRO A 42 -11.34 -6.53 -10.40
C PRO A 42 -11.45 -5.50 -9.31
N LEU A 43 -10.37 -4.79 -9.01
CA LEU A 43 -10.37 -3.77 -7.98
C LEU A 43 -11.20 -2.54 -8.34
N ARG A 44 -11.67 -2.45 -9.57
CA ARG A 44 -12.62 -1.43 -9.96
C ARG A 44 -13.96 -1.59 -9.25
N ASP A 45 -14.29 -2.83 -8.88
CA ASP A 45 -15.53 -3.12 -8.17
C ASP A 45 -15.31 -2.83 -6.69
N PRO A 46 -16.07 -1.89 -6.09
CA PRO A 46 -15.89 -1.57 -4.68
C PRO A 46 -16.05 -2.76 -3.75
N ALA A 47 -16.95 -3.70 -4.09
CA ALA A 47 -17.13 -4.89 -3.26
C ALA A 47 -15.90 -5.78 -3.29
N TYR A 48 -15.28 -5.92 -4.45
CA TYR A 48 -14.05 -6.71 -4.55
C TYR A 48 -12.89 -5.99 -3.87
N PHE A 49 -12.81 -4.68 -4.07
CA PHE A 49 -11.75 -3.88 -3.44
C PHE A 49 -11.79 -4.04 -1.92
N ALA A 50 -12.97 -4.13 -1.35
CA ALA A 50 -13.13 -4.27 0.10
C ALA A 50 -12.72 -5.64 0.63
N GLN A 51 -12.42 -6.61 -0.26
CA GLN A 51 -12.01 -7.95 0.17
C GLN A 51 -10.51 -8.06 0.44
N LEU A 52 -9.81 -6.95 0.51
CA LEU A 52 -8.39 -6.94 0.80
C LEU A 52 -8.11 -7.54 2.18
N ARG A 53 -6.90 -8.04 2.35
CA ARG A 53 -6.41 -8.47 3.65
C ARG A 53 -4.92 -8.21 3.71
N VAL A 54 -4.38 -8.18 4.93
CA VAL A 54 -2.95 -8.09 5.13
C VAL A 54 -2.40 -9.50 5.20
N ASP A 55 -1.37 -9.77 4.38
CA ASP A 55 -0.68 -11.05 4.42
C ASP A 55 0.59 -10.85 5.25
N PRO A 56 0.68 -11.47 6.43
CA PRO A 56 1.84 -11.24 7.31
C PRO A 56 3.14 -11.79 6.74
N GLU A 57 3.08 -12.77 5.86
CA GLU A 57 4.30 -13.28 5.24
C GLU A 57 4.84 -12.33 4.19
N LEU A 58 3.95 -11.67 3.45
CA LEU A 58 4.36 -10.71 2.44
C LEU A 58 4.54 -9.31 3.03
N GLY A 59 3.93 -9.04 4.18
CA GLY A 59 4.00 -7.74 4.80
C GLY A 59 3.25 -6.66 4.03
N THR A 60 2.21 -7.03 3.29
CA THR A 60 1.47 -6.07 2.49
C THR A 60 0.03 -6.52 2.29
N VAL A 61 -0.73 -5.66 1.61
CA VAL A 61 -2.13 -5.89 1.31
C VAL A 61 -2.25 -6.78 0.07
N VAL A 62 -3.13 -7.78 0.15
CA VAL A 62 -3.41 -8.68 -0.98
C VAL A 62 -4.91 -8.84 -1.16
N TRP A 63 -5.29 -9.23 -2.37
CA TRP A 63 -6.68 -9.52 -2.73
C TRP A 63 -6.81 -11.01 -3.08
N PRO A 64 -8.06 -11.54 -3.10
CA PRO A 64 -8.25 -12.99 -3.34
C PRO A 64 -7.65 -13.52 -4.62
N ASN A 65 -7.49 -12.69 -5.64
CA ASN A 65 -6.94 -13.13 -6.92
C ASN A 65 -5.40 -13.07 -6.96
N GLY A 66 -4.75 -12.75 -5.84
CA GLY A 66 -3.30 -12.66 -5.80
C GLY A 66 -2.72 -11.30 -6.08
N ALA A 67 -3.55 -10.30 -6.38
CA ALA A 67 -3.04 -8.94 -6.53
C ALA A 67 -2.51 -8.45 -5.20
N ASP A 68 -1.39 -7.74 -5.23
CA ASP A 68 -0.79 -7.19 -4.02
C ASP A 68 -0.23 -5.80 -4.31
N LEU A 69 0.14 -5.10 -3.24
CA LEU A 69 0.68 -3.76 -3.35
C LEU A 69 2.11 -3.74 -2.85
N ASP A 70 2.88 -2.78 -3.35
CA ASP A 70 4.26 -2.57 -2.90
C ASP A 70 4.23 -1.71 -1.64
N PRO A 71 4.59 -2.26 -0.48
CA PRO A 71 4.51 -1.49 0.76
C PRO A 71 5.46 -0.29 0.78
N ASP A 72 6.57 -0.36 0.05
CA ASP A 72 7.51 0.76 0.02
C ASP A 72 6.91 1.97 -0.66
N VAL A 73 6.21 1.75 -1.76
CA VAL A 73 5.53 2.84 -2.48
C VAL A 73 4.48 3.47 -1.59
N LEU A 74 3.72 2.64 -0.86
CA LEU A 74 2.67 3.13 0.02
C LEU A 74 3.25 3.91 1.19
N TYR A 75 4.37 3.44 1.73
CA TYR A 75 5.03 4.13 2.82
C TYR A 75 5.48 5.53 2.38
N GLU A 76 6.05 5.63 1.19
CA GLU A 76 6.46 6.91 0.65
C GLU A 76 5.27 7.84 0.43
N ARG A 77 4.15 7.28 0.00
CA ARG A 77 2.95 8.09 -0.21
C ARG A 77 2.46 8.72 1.07
N ILE A 78 2.55 7.99 2.18
CA ILE A 78 2.03 8.47 3.46
C ILE A 78 3.01 9.45 4.10
N THR A 79 4.31 9.13 4.08
CA THR A 79 5.29 9.91 4.82
C THR A 79 5.92 11.01 3.99
N GLY A 80 5.87 10.90 2.66
CA GLY A 80 6.62 11.79 1.77
C GLY A 80 8.10 11.54 1.82
N THR A 81 8.53 10.42 2.40
CA THR A 81 9.94 10.09 2.59
C THR A 81 10.20 8.70 2.02
N PRO A 82 11.28 8.51 1.26
CA PRO A 82 11.57 7.18 0.72
C PRO A 82 11.69 6.13 1.82
N ALA A 83 11.11 4.97 1.57
CA ALA A 83 11.17 3.85 2.52
C ALA A 83 12.58 3.32 2.65
N LEU A 84 13.36 3.38 1.56
CA LEU A 84 14.77 3.01 1.57
C LEU A 84 15.59 4.27 1.66
N GLN A 85 16.22 4.45 2.76
CA GLN A 85 16.78 5.72 3.12
C GLN A 85 18.26 5.78 3.04
N GLU A 86 18.87 4.96 2.45
CA GLU A 86 20.26 5.04 2.50
C GLU A 86 20.80 6.09 1.62
N HIS A 87 20.74 6.46 1.35
CA HIS A 87 21.11 7.19 0.47
C HIS A 87 20.75 8.30 0.31
N ASP A 88 20.28 8.42 0.68
CA ASP A 88 20.17 9.23 0.40
C ASP A 88 20.41 9.88 0.61
N VAL A 89 20.51 10.01 1.14
CA VAL A 89 20.98 10.55 1.24
C VAL A 89 21.53 11.09 1.05
N HIS A 90 21.61 11.18 1.26
CA HIS A 90 22.24 11.62 0.98
C HIS A 90 22.20 12.24 0.44
N LEU A 91 21.91 12.50 0.59
CA LEU A 91 21.91 13.05 0.13
C LEU A 91 21.66 13.71 0.13
N ALA A 92 21.59 13.99 0.61
CA ALA A 92 21.52 14.42 0.65
C ALA A 92 21.33 14.90 0.75
N HIS A 93 21.27 15.28 1.12
CA HIS A 93 21.22 15.48 1.18
C HIS A 93 21.38 15.82 1.27
#